data_30c43d151772293d8507ef462eb00a7d
#
_entry.id   30c43d151772293d8507ef462eb00a7d
#
_cell.length_a   1.000
_cell.length_b   1.000
_cell.length_c   1.000
_cell.angle_alpha   90.00
_cell.angle_beta   90.00
_cell.angle_gamma   90.00
#
_symmetry.space_group_name_H-M   'P 1'
#
loop_
_entity.id
_entity.type
_entity.pdbx_description
1 polymer ?
#
loop_
_entity_poly.entity_id
_entity_poly.type
_entity_poly.pdbx_seq_one_letter_code
_entity_poly.pdbx_strand_id
1 'polypeptide(L)' 'MTEIIGQLVDVIQIHDVKYCITCDYDTQLYALIRVGTNDMVARGSLELIEYHIQRLKRGLDNGNEWKT' A
#
# COMPACT_ATOMS: atom_id res chain seq x y z
N MET A 1 -9.43 11.69 15.10
CA MET A 1 -9.90 11.07 13.89
C MET A 1 -8.77 10.75 12.97
N THR A 2 -8.77 9.57 12.49
CA THR A 2 -7.72 9.15 11.58
C THR A 2 -8.15 9.40 10.17
N GLU A 3 -7.26 9.97 9.43
CA GLU A 3 -7.54 10.22 8.05
C GLU A 3 -6.55 9.54 7.20
N ILE A 4 -7.03 9.16 6.05
CA ILE A 4 -6.14 8.82 4.97
C ILE A 4 -5.59 10.12 4.46
N ILE A 5 -4.28 10.26 4.55
CA ILE A 5 -3.64 11.47 4.07
C ILE A 5 -3.60 11.41 2.56
N GLY A 6 -4.14 12.44 1.94
CA GLY A 6 -4.17 12.49 0.51
C GLY A 6 -5.48 11.96 -0.04
N GLN A 7 -5.52 11.78 -1.32
CA GLN A 7 -6.73 11.41 -2.03
C GLN A 7 -6.64 9.97 -2.49
N LEU A 8 -7.77 9.28 -2.38
CA LEU A 8 -7.83 7.89 -2.82
C LEU A 8 -7.65 7.80 -4.32
N VAL A 9 -6.71 6.96 -4.73
CA VAL A 9 -6.42 6.75 -6.14
C VAL A 9 -7.07 5.45 -6.61
N ASP A 10 -6.96 4.40 -5.81
CA ASP A 10 -7.44 3.09 -6.24
C ASP A 10 -7.62 2.19 -5.03
N VAL A 11 -8.43 1.17 -5.20
CA VAL A 11 -8.61 0.11 -4.21
C VAL A 11 -8.34 -1.20 -4.92
N ILE A 12 -7.46 -2.01 -4.36
CA ILE A 12 -7.10 -3.29 -4.95
C ILE A 12 -7.27 -4.39 -3.92
N GLN A 13 -7.37 -5.61 -4.40
CA GLN A 13 -7.48 -6.78 -3.52
C GLN A 13 -6.43 -7.79 -3.94
N ILE A 14 -5.64 -8.24 -2.96
CA ILE A 14 -4.58 -9.20 -3.19
C ILE A 14 -4.72 -10.27 -2.12
N HIS A 15 -4.91 -11.52 -2.52
CA HIS A 15 -5.00 -12.65 -1.60
C HIS A 15 -6.00 -12.40 -0.48
N ASP A 16 -7.20 -11.95 -0.88
CA ASP A 16 -8.32 -11.70 0.05
C ASP A 16 -8.08 -10.55 1.01
N VAL A 17 -7.06 -9.75 0.78
CA VAL A 17 -6.80 -8.57 1.59
C VAL A 17 -6.97 -7.34 0.70
N LYS A 18 -7.71 -6.38 1.20
CA LYS A 18 -7.92 -5.14 0.46
C LYS A 18 -6.88 -4.11 0.83
N TYR A 19 -6.43 -3.38 -0.16
CA TYR A 19 -5.49 -2.29 0.01
C TYR A 19 -6.02 -1.08 -0.72
N CYS A 20 -5.68 0.10 -0.23
CA CYS A 20 -5.99 1.32 -0.94
C CYS A 20 -4.71 2.06 -1.24
N ILE A 21 -4.75 2.78 -2.35
CA ILE A 21 -3.63 3.60 -2.79
C ILE A 21 -4.08 5.04 -2.72
N THR A 22 -3.31 5.85 -2.01
CA THR A 22 -3.61 7.27 -1.89
C THR A 22 -2.44 8.09 -2.42
N CYS A 23 -2.73 9.33 -2.77
CA CYS A 23 -1.72 10.27 -3.25
C CYS A 23 -1.84 11.55 -2.43
N ASP A 24 -0.72 11.97 -1.87
CA ASP A 24 -0.64 13.22 -1.14
C ASP A 24 -0.22 14.31 -2.13
N TYR A 25 -1.10 15.27 -2.35
CA TYR A 25 -0.83 16.30 -3.33
C TYR A 25 0.31 17.22 -2.92
N ASP A 26 0.48 17.42 -1.62
CA ASP A 26 1.53 18.34 -1.16
C ASP A 26 2.91 17.78 -1.42
N THR A 27 3.09 16.49 -1.18
CA THR A 27 4.39 15.87 -1.36
C THR A 27 4.47 15.07 -2.65
N GLN A 28 3.32 14.80 -3.26
CA GLN A 28 3.20 13.96 -4.45
C GLN A 28 3.70 12.56 -4.21
N LEU A 29 3.56 12.09 -2.99
CA LEU A 29 3.90 10.73 -2.64
C LEU A 29 2.66 9.87 -2.61
N TYR A 30 2.83 8.63 -3.00
CA TYR A 30 1.77 7.65 -2.94
C TYR A 30 1.93 6.80 -1.69
N ALA A 31 0.85 6.23 -1.23
CA ALA A 31 0.87 5.33 -0.09
C ALA A 31 0.03 4.11 -0.40
N LEU A 32 0.50 2.96 0.04
CA LEU A 32 -0.24 1.71 -0.05
C LEU A 32 -0.62 1.31 1.36
N ILE A 33 -1.92 1.24 1.62
CA ILE A 33 -2.43 1.06 2.98
C ILE A 33 -3.34 -0.17 2.99
N ARG A 34 -3.13 -1.02 3.98
CA ARG A 34 -4.00 -2.19 4.16
C ARG A 34 -5.29 -1.75 4.82
N VAL A 35 -6.39 -2.00 4.13
CA VAL A 35 -7.71 -1.68 4.65
C VAL A 35 -8.03 -2.64 5.79
N GLY A 36 -8.62 -2.11 6.83
CA GLY A 36 -8.96 -2.92 7.98
C GLY A 36 -8.03 -2.69 9.15
N THR A 37 -6.74 -2.76 8.92
CA THR A 37 -5.76 -2.48 9.95
C THR A 37 -5.20 -1.08 9.85
N ASN A 38 -5.35 -0.48 8.67
CA ASN A 38 -4.81 0.85 8.35
C ASN A 38 -3.29 0.89 8.44
N ASP A 39 -2.66 -0.25 8.27
CA ASP A 39 -1.20 -0.30 8.24
C ASP A 39 -0.69 0.24 6.93
N MET A 40 0.29 1.12 6.99
CA MET A 40 0.94 1.61 5.80
C MET A 40 1.97 0.58 5.36
N VAL A 41 1.75 0.01 4.19
CA VAL A 41 2.63 -1.01 3.65
C VAL A 41 3.82 -0.39 2.97
N ALA A 42 3.59 0.69 2.23
CA ALA A 42 4.66 1.35 1.49
C ALA A 42 4.28 2.79 1.25
N ARG A 43 5.28 3.62 1.06
CA ARG A 43 5.06 5.03 0.75
C ARG A 43 6.22 5.49 -0.11
N GLY A 44 5.89 6.20 -1.18
CA GLY A 44 6.90 6.71 -2.06
C GLY A 44 6.33 6.95 -3.45
N SER A 45 7.16 6.77 -4.46
CA SER A 45 6.74 6.97 -5.84
C SER A 45 5.75 5.89 -6.25
N LEU A 46 5.01 6.16 -7.30
CA LEU A 46 4.08 5.17 -7.83
C LEU A 46 4.81 3.89 -8.24
N GLU A 47 6.01 4.02 -8.76
CA GLU A 47 6.80 2.85 -9.12
C GLU A 47 7.09 1.98 -7.89
N LEU A 48 7.40 2.62 -6.78
CA LEU A 48 7.65 1.89 -5.55
C LEU A 48 6.38 1.17 -5.09
N ILE A 49 5.24 1.84 -5.19
CA ILE A 49 3.97 1.24 -4.82
C ILE A 49 3.70 0.01 -5.69
N GLU A 50 3.91 0.15 -7.00
CA GLU A 50 3.70 -0.97 -7.91
C GLU A 50 4.65 -2.13 -7.62
N TYR A 51 5.88 -1.80 -7.25
CA TYR A 51 6.84 -2.83 -6.85
C TYR A 51 6.32 -3.63 -5.67
N HIS A 52 5.80 -2.94 -4.65
CA HIS A 52 5.26 -3.62 -3.48
C HIS A 52 4.01 -4.42 -3.80
N ILE A 53 3.19 -3.92 -4.71
CA ILE A 53 2.00 -4.67 -5.14
C ILE A 53 2.41 -5.99 -5.76
N GLN A 54 3.44 -5.97 -6.61
CA GLN A 54 3.92 -7.20 -7.23
C GLN A 54 4.45 -8.18 -6.19
N ARG A 55 5.16 -7.67 -5.18
CA ARG A 55 5.66 -8.52 -4.12
C ARG A 55 4.51 -9.13 -3.32
N LEU A 56 3.48 -8.36 -3.04
CA LEU A 56 2.32 -8.87 -2.35
C LEU A 56 1.62 -9.95 -3.15
N LYS A 57 1.51 -9.75 -4.45
CA LYS A 57 0.86 -10.75 -5.31
C LYS A 57 1.63 -12.06 -5.31
N ARG A 58 2.93 -11.99 -5.15
CA ARG A 58 3.77 -13.20 -5.08
C ARG A 58 3.82 -13.79 -3.69
N GLY A 59 3.25 -13.12 -2.70
CA GLY A 59 3.33 -13.57 -1.33
C GLY A 59 4.65 -13.24 -0.66
N LEU A 60 5.48 -12.41 -1.26
CA LEU A 60 6.79 -12.11 -0.71
C LEU A 60 6.74 -11.05 0.38
N ASP A 61 5.71 -10.22 0.37
CA ASP A 61 5.60 -9.11 1.29
C ASP A 61 4.51 -9.34 2.31
N ASN A 62 4.30 -10.57 2.71
CA ASN A 62 3.21 -10.88 3.63
C ASN A 62 3.68 -10.93 5.08
N GLY A 63 4.82 -10.35 5.35
CA GLY A 63 5.34 -10.29 6.71
C GLY A 63 6.32 -11.38 7.03
N ASN A 64 6.61 -12.26 6.11
CA ASN A 64 7.49 -13.39 6.39
C ASN A 64 8.82 -13.31 5.66
N GLU A 65 8.90 -12.56 4.58
CA GLU A 65 10.10 -12.62 3.77
C GLU A 65 11.33 -12.12 4.54
N TRP A 66 11.13 -11.16 5.40
CA TRP A 66 12.27 -10.61 6.14
C TRP A 66 12.76 -11.55 7.23
N LYS A 67 12.06 -12.62 7.46
CA LYS A 67 12.47 -13.61 8.44
C LYS A 67 13.40 -14.66 7.86
N THR A 68 13.48 -14.72 6.57
CA THR A 68 14.27 -15.74 5.91
C THR A 68 15.69 -15.30 5.67
#